data_8363d1641a38f0c54ee8594f933aabd3
#
_entry.id   8363d1641a38f0c54ee8594f933aabd3
#
_cell.length_a   1.000
_cell.length_b   1.000
_cell.length_c   1.000
_cell.angle_alpha   90.00
_cell.angle_beta   90.00
_cell.angle_gamma   90.00
#
_symmetry.space_group_name_H-M   'P 1'
#
loop_
_entity.id
_entity.type
_entity.pdbx_description
1 polymer ?
#
loop_
_entity_poly.entity_id
_entity_poly.type
_entity_poly.pdbx_seq_one_letter_code
_entity_poly.pdbx_strand_id
1 'polypeptide(L)'
;MMKKIFTIMALCLFVLCAYAQNYTLRTLTFEDADYVSTTPNYLGFYNWSSLIDSPQYGGDLLYGENHGDTTQQYSDVNYRWYDNGNTYLYSELPENWGTKMYWGGGHAISNYWNGNLSDGDYSHQLSVYVPNNSGNGQGGHGHNGSNNFCVHYGYHDDSGYSADNLPFIIFKDSIPRTIDHMFVNITTYLANCIVNGNDLTSLLGENDYLAIQAKGYKSDGTTSTKTFYIADGPDHVITDWTSWSLFSLGDVNKVEFNVIGSNDNGYGLSQPAYFCYDDLSVRFPLENATNHAKVSANISSDIQKCIKVTMDQGYMLSGDIPSGATYDFTSDYKYSPAYLEEGQKYQLIIKGMPTNASITAVEVVGYCEQRTGKATVHAFMGETEFASLKYSGTRVEHGIEVGQTETTMSMEMTEEMVSCTGDLTLAAECEGADMTITYYYIYYTLSDDPTGISNVIDSDNERKDNSYYSLGGTQVTNPTKGLYIHNGKKILIK
;
A
#
# COMPACT_ATOMS: atom_id res chain seq x y z
N MET A 1 -13.84 -40.45 33.58
CA MET A 1 -14.40 -39.11 33.30
C MET A 1 -13.40 -38.13 32.63
N MET A 2 -12.10 -38.29 32.83
CA MET A 2 -11.06 -37.42 32.25
C MET A 2 -10.76 -37.62 30.76
N LYS A 3 -11.08 -38.79 30.13
CA LYS A 3 -10.84 -39.01 28.70
C LYS A 3 -11.85 -38.37 27.75
N LYS A 4 -13.04 -37.95 28.24
CA LYS A 4 -14.05 -37.28 27.43
C LYS A 4 -13.87 -35.76 27.37
N ILE A 5 -13.10 -35.16 28.29
CA ILE A 5 -12.83 -33.71 28.33
C ILE A 5 -11.73 -33.33 27.32
N PHE A 6 -10.76 -34.25 27.11
CA PHE A 6 -9.68 -34.02 26.14
C PHE A 6 -10.16 -34.10 24.66
N THR A 7 -11.21 -34.86 24.37
CA THR A 7 -11.74 -34.99 23.00
C THR A 7 -12.60 -33.79 22.62
N ILE A 8 -13.23 -33.11 23.59
CA ILE A 8 -14.01 -31.88 23.34
C ILE A 8 -13.10 -30.67 23.20
N MET A 9 -11.99 -30.60 23.95
CA MET A 9 -10.99 -29.55 23.79
C MET A 9 -10.19 -29.65 22.49
N ALA A 10 -9.99 -30.85 21.94
CA ALA A 10 -9.33 -31.05 20.63
C ALA A 10 -10.28 -30.76 19.43
N LEU A 11 -11.60 -30.74 19.63
CA LEU A 11 -12.56 -30.42 18.57
C LEU A 11 -12.89 -28.92 18.52
N CYS A 12 -12.62 -28.17 19.59
CA CYS A 12 -12.75 -26.71 19.61
C CYS A 12 -11.53 -25.96 19.05
N LEU A 13 -10.42 -26.65 18.78
CA LEU A 13 -9.18 -26.08 18.24
C LEU A 13 -9.07 -26.18 16.71
N PHE A 14 -10.10 -26.68 16.02
CA PHE A 14 -10.15 -26.76 14.55
C PHE A 14 -11.29 -25.98 13.90
N VAL A 15 -11.91 -25.06 14.62
CA VAL A 15 -12.72 -24.00 14.02
C VAL A 15 -11.97 -22.67 14.17
N LEU A 16 -10.74 -22.64 13.75
CA LEU A 16 -10.17 -21.42 13.19
C LEU A 16 -10.93 -21.22 11.88
N CYS A 17 -11.94 -20.35 11.94
CA CYS A 17 -12.58 -19.83 10.75
C CYS A 17 -11.48 -19.28 9.85
N ALA A 18 -11.12 -20.01 8.81
CA ALA A 18 -10.52 -19.42 7.66
C ALA A 18 -11.57 -18.44 7.12
N TYR A 19 -11.51 -17.19 7.51
CA TYR A 19 -12.17 -16.14 6.77
C TYR A 19 -11.59 -16.23 5.37
N ALA A 20 -12.39 -16.64 4.41
CA ALA A 20 -11.97 -16.72 3.03
C ALA A 20 -11.66 -15.27 2.62
N GLN A 21 -10.40 -14.95 2.40
CA GLN A 21 -10.04 -13.76 1.65
C GLN A 21 -10.85 -13.79 0.35
N ASN A 22 -11.60 -12.73 0.06
CA ASN A 22 -12.35 -12.63 -1.18
C ASN A 22 -11.44 -12.32 -2.39
N TYR A 23 -10.14 -12.26 -2.16
CA TYR A 23 -9.12 -12.00 -3.16
C TYR A 23 -7.90 -12.89 -2.94
N THR A 24 -7.11 -13.04 -3.98
CA THR A 24 -5.75 -13.57 -3.92
C THR A 24 -4.78 -12.44 -4.23
N LEU A 25 -3.63 -12.43 -3.57
CA LEU A 25 -2.52 -11.56 -3.96
C LEU A 25 -1.77 -12.22 -5.12
N ARG A 26 -1.47 -11.41 -6.13
CA ARG A 26 -0.48 -11.72 -7.15
C ARG A 26 0.62 -10.69 -7.03
N THR A 27 1.85 -11.15 -6.97
CA THR A 27 3.01 -10.29 -6.71
C THR A 27 3.90 -10.20 -7.95
N LEU A 28 4.29 -9.00 -8.29
CA LEU A 28 5.33 -8.72 -9.26
C LEU A 28 6.65 -8.70 -8.52
N THR A 29 7.43 -9.77 -8.69
CA THR A 29 8.71 -10.00 -8.00
C THR A 29 9.92 -9.59 -8.84
N PHE A 30 9.72 -9.28 -10.11
CA PHE A 30 10.78 -9.07 -11.09
C PHE A 30 11.74 -10.25 -11.28
N GLU A 31 11.45 -11.42 -10.71
CA GLU A 31 12.26 -12.62 -10.82
C GLU A 31 11.96 -13.40 -12.11
N ASP A 32 13.02 -13.85 -12.80
CA ASP A 32 12.90 -14.56 -14.06
C ASP A 32 12.04 -15.83 -13.96
N ALA A 33 12.11 -16.51 -12.82
CA ALA A 33 11.35 -17.73 -12.56
C ALA A 33 9.85 -17.49 -12.45
N ASP A 34 9.45 -16.26 -12.12
CA ASP A 34 8.04 -15.88 -11.90
C ASP A 34 7.40 -15.26 -13.15
N TYR A 35 8.15 -15.13 -14.25
CA TYR A 35 7.58 -14.65 -15.51
C TYR A 35 6.75 -15.75 -16.18
N VAL A 36 5.45 -15.63 -16.12
CA VAL A 36 4.50 -16.70 -16.52
C VAL A 36 3.92 -16.53 -17.92
N SER A 37 4.13 -15.38 -18.57
CA SER A 37 3.51 -15.06 -19.85
C SER A 37 4.22 -15.73 -21.04
N THR A 38 3.45 -16.08 -22.07
CA THR A 38 3.97 -16.43 -23.39
C THR A 38 4.18 -15.20 -24.29
N THR A 39 3.84 -14.01 -23.80
CA THR A 39 4.04 -12.73 -24.48
C THR A 39 5.29 -12.08 -23.93
N PRO A 40 6.17 -11.52 -24.76
CA PRO A 40 7.36 -10.84 -24.29
C PRO A 40 7.02 -9.70 -23.32
N ASN A 41 7.84 -9.52 -22.30
CA ASN A 41 7.74 -8.38 -21.40
C ASN A 41 8.15 -7.07 -22.12
N TYR A 42 9.14 -7.14 -22.98
CA TYR A 42 9.60 -6.04 -23.84
C TYR A 42 10.56 -6.55 -24.93
N LEU A 43 10.55 -5.97 -26.13
CA LEU A 43 11.49 -6.24 -27.23
C LEU A 43 11.78 -7.73 -27.51
N GLY A 44 10.84 -8.61 -27.27
CA GLY A 44 11.02 -10.05 -27.45
C GLY A 44 11.65 -10.76 -26.25
N PHE A 45 11.90 -10.08 -25.15
CA PHE A 45 12.43 -10.69 -23.92
C PHE A 45 11.34 -11.37 -23.10
N TYR A 46 11.65 -12.56 -22.57
CA TYR A 46 10.76 -13.39 -21.77
C TYR A 46 11.27 -13.59 -20.33
N ASN A 47 12.14 -12.71 -19.86
CA ASN A 47 12.65 -12.69 -18.51
C ASN A 47 12.95 -11.26 -18.08
N TRP A 48 12.95 -11.03 -16.78
CA TRP A 48 13.14 -9.69 -16.21
C TRP A 48 14.59 -9.24 -16.28
N SER A 49 15.54 -10.17 -16.08
CA SER A 49 16.98 -9.86 -16.10
C SER A 49 17.47 -9.31 -17.44
N SER A 50 16.78 -9.61 -18.55
CA SER A 50 17.10 -9.03 -19.86
C SER A 50 16.77 -7.54 -20.00
N LEU A 51 16.02 -6.98 -19.05
CA LEU A 51 15.69 -5.55 -18.99
C LEU A 51 16.66 -4.77 -18.09
N ILE A 52 17.62 -5.44 -17.47
CA ILE A 52 18.65 -4.80 -16.67
C ILE A 52 19.67 -4.18 -17.61
N ASP A 53 19.78 -2.86 -17.54
CA ASP A 53 20.69 -2.12 -18.39
C ASP A 53 22.14 -2.19 -17.86
N SER A 54 23.11 -2.03 -18.72
CA SER A 54 24.52 -2.08 -18.36
C SER A 54 25.25 -0.95 -19.10
N PRO A 55 26.09 -0.23 -18.39
CA PRO A 55 26.52 -0.35 -16.99
C PRO A 55 25.44 0.10 -15.97
N GLN A 56 25.75 -0.07 -14.67
CA GLN A 56 24.81 0.27 -13.56
C GLN A 56 24.41 1.75 -13.45
N TYR A 57 24.96 2.63 -14.24
CA TYR A 57 24.51 4.01 -14.40
C TYR A 57 23.63 4.20 -15.64
N GLY A 58 23.21 3.10 -16.23
CA GLY A 58 22.40 3.05 -17.44
C GLY A 58 23.20 2.94 -18.72
N GLY A 59 22.66 2.22 -19.66
CA GLY A 59 23.18 2.00 -21.00
C GLY A 59 22.10 2.24 -22.04
N ASP A 60 22.17 1.45 -23.10
CA ASP A 60 21.35 1.65 -24.31
C ASP A 60 19.84 1.61 -24.08
N LEU A 61 19.39 0.72 -23.20
CA LEU A 61 17.96 0.57 -22.93
C LEU A 61 17.37 1.80 -22.23
N LEU A 62 18.10 2.40 -21.29
CA LEU A 62 17.61 3.52 -20.49
C LEU A 62 17.85 4.89 -21.14
N TYR A 63 18.90 5.02 -21.94
CA TYR A 63 19.14 6.26 -22.70
C TYR A 63 18.24 6.38 -23.93
N GLY A 64 17.80 5.24 -24.51
CA GLY A 64 16.92 5.26 -25.66
C GLY A 64 17.46 6.11 -26.83
N GLU A 65 16.64 6.97 -27.39
CA GLU A 65 16.97 7.85 -28.52
C GLU A 65 18.11 8.85 -28.23
N ASN A 66 18.42 9.09 -26.95
CA ASN A 66 19.39 10.11 -26.55
C ASN A 66 20.74 9.53 -26.15
N HIS A 67 21.00 8.27 -26.47
CA HIS A 67 22.35 7.75 -26.29
C HIS A 67 23.33 8.56 -27.14
N GLY A 68 24.35 9.17 -26.52
CA GLY A 68 25.28 10.09 -27.17
C GLY A 68 26.19 9.48 -28.23
N ASP A 69 26.05 8.18 -28.51
CA ASP A 69 26.70 7.47 -29.60
C ASP A 69 25.81 7.47 -30.83
N THR A 70 26.11 8.34 -31.77
CA THR A 70 25.40 8.47 -33.06
C THR A 70 25.47 7.23 -33.96
N THR A 71 26.18 6.17 -33.55
CA THR A 71 26.32 4.93 -34.30
C THR A 71 25.23 3.91 -33.98
N GLN A 72 24.50 4.09 -32.90
CA GLN A 72 23.38 3.21 -32.52
C GLN A 72 22.06 3.96 -32.71
N GLN A 73 21.29 3.55 -33.69
CA GLN A 73 19.94 4.07 -33.93
C GLN A 73 18.97 3.38 -32.96
N TYR A 74 18.73 3.98 -31.81
CA TYR A 74 17.66 3.57 -30.89
C TYR A 74 16.38 4.36 -31.11
N SER A 75 16.10 4.75 -32.33
CA SER A 75 14.99 5.63 -32.71
C SER A 75 13.60 5.11 -32.29
N ASP A 76 13.50 3.86 -31.85
CA ASP A 76 12.24 3.24 -31.45
C ASP A 76 12.30 2.60 -30.03
N VAL A 77 13.37 2.81 -29.25
CA VAL A 77 13.54 2.18 -27.96
C VAL A 77 12.86 3.04 -26.89
N ASN A 78 11.65 2.68 -26.55
CA ASN A 78 10.95 3.19 -25.38
C ASN A 78 11.02 2.11 -24.30
N TYR A 79 11.92 2.25 -23.33
CA TYR A 79 12.04 1.30 -22.22
C TYR A 79 10.69 1.12 -21.52
N ARG A 80 10.26 -0.10 -21.41
CA ARG A 80 8.98 -0.47 -20.80
C ARG A 80 9.02 -1.92 -20.33
N TRP A 81 8.11 -2.27 -19.45
CA TRP A 81 7.92 -3.64 -19.03
C TRP A 81 6.43 -3.95 -18.81
N TYR A 82 6.09 -5.22 -18.88
CA TYR A 82 4.73 -5.71 -18.74
C TYR A 82 4.70 -7.07 -18.05
N ASP A 83 4.03 -7.14 -16.91
CA ASP A 83 3.79 -8.37 -16.15
C ASP A 83 2.49 -9.03 -16.60
N ASN A 84 2.49 -9.51 -17.87
CA ASN A 84 1.33 -10.11 -18.49
C ASN A 84 1.03 -11.50 -17.89
N GLY A 85 -0.26 -11.76 -17.62
CA GLY A 85 -0.72 -13.06 -17.07
C GLY A 85 -0.56 -13.20 -15.57
N ASN A 86 0.15 -12.30 -14.89
CA ASN A 86 0.28 -12.25 -13.45
C ASN A 86 -0.45 -11.02 -12.90
N THR A 87 0.23 -9.90 -12.65
CA THR A 87 -0.39 -8.68 -12.08
C THR A 87 -1.03 -7.77 -13.11
N TYR A 88 -0.69 -7.92 -14.40
CA TYR A 88 -1.07 -7.03 -15.51
C TYR A 88 -0.54 -5.60 -15.38
N LEU A 89 0.42 -5.39 -14.48
CA LEU A 89 1.07 -4.11 -14.33
C LEU A 89 2.00 -3.83 -15.51
N TYR A 90 1.99 -2.59 -15.94
CA TYR A 90 2.75 -2.08 -17.07
C TYR A 90 3.34 -0.73 -16.71
N SER A 91 4.57 -0.49 -17.13
CA SER A 91 5.21 0.81 -17.08
C SER A 91 5.95 1.08 -18.37
N GLU A 92 5.98 2.34 -18.76
CA GLU A 92 6.81 2.88 -19.85
C GLU A 92 7.37 4.23 -19.44
N LEU A 93 8.40 4.68 -20.12
CA LEU A 93 8.97 6.00 -19.88
C LEU A 93 7.99 7.09 -20.32
N PRO A 94 7.68 8.08 -19.48
CA PRO A 94 6.94 9.25 -19.89
C PRO A 94 7.78 10.08 -20.88
N GLU A 95 7.08 10.83 -21.74
CA GLU A 95 7.74 11.81 -22.59
C GLU A 95 7.96 13.10 -21.80
N ASN A 96 9.22 13.52 -21.64
CA ASN A 96 9.60 14.79 -21.05
C ASN A 96 10.65 15.46 -21.94
N TRP A 97 10.56 16.78 -22.09
CA TRP A 97 11.46 17.58 -22.93
C TRP A 97 11.57 17.09 -24.39
N GLY A 98 10.48 16.51 -24.92
CA GLY A 98 10.41 15.99 -26.29
C GLY A 98 11.16 14.67 -26.49
N THR A 99 11.46 13.94 -25.44
CA THR A 99 12.16 12.66 -25.49
C THR A 99 11.66 11.69 -24.45
N LYS A 100 11.91 10.39 -24.65
CA LYS A 100 11.65 9.30 -23.71
C LYS A 100 12.97 8.68 -23.31
N MET A 101 13.46 9.02 -22.13
CA MET A 101 14.63 8.42 -21.50
C MET A 101 14.38 8.28 -20.00
N TYR A 102 15.06 7.35 -19.36
CA TYR A 102 14.88 7.05 -17.93
C TYR A 102 15.07 8.29 -17.04
N TRP A 103 16.00 9.17 -17.36
CA TRP A 103 16.26 10.38 -16.58
C TRP A 103 15.27 11.52 -16.84
N GLY A 104 14.32 11.32 -17.72
CA GLY A 104 13.11 12.12 -17.81
C GLY A 104 12.00 11.62 -16.90
N GLY A 105 12.24 10.52 -16.21
CA GLY A 105 11.32 9.79 -15.35
C GLY A 105 11.14 8.35 -15.81
N GLY A 106 11.12 7.38 -14.87
CA GLY A 106 10.93 5.98 -15.25
C GLY A 106 11.05 4.97 -14.12
N HIS A 107 10.81 3.73 -14.49
CA HIS A 107 10.90 2.54 -13.65
C HIS A 107 11.82 1.52 -14.35
N ALA A 108 13.06 1.37 -13.86
CA ALA A 108 14.07 0.50 -14.44
C ALA A 108 14.27 -0.78 -13.62
N ILE A 109 14.28 -1.94 -14.27
CA ILE A 109 14.66 -3.19 -13.63
C ILE A 109 16.15 -3.17 -13.34
N SER A 110 16.52 -3.60 -12.15
CA SER A 110 17.92 -3.64 -11.69
C SER A 110 18.16 -4.88 -10.83
N ASN A 111 19.44 -5.22 -10.68
CA ASN A 111 19.93 -6.20 -9.70
C ASN A 111 21.25 -5.77 -9.08
N TYR A 112 21.66 -4.53 -9.34
CA TYR A 112 22.89 -3.98 -8.80
C TYR A 112 22.73 -3.64 -7.32
N TRP A 113 23.76 -3.88 -6.53
CA TRP A 113 23.81 -3.47 -5.14
C TRP A 113 25.20 -2.92 -4.78
N ASN A 114 25.24 -2.00 -3.82
CA ASN A 114 26.48 -1.47 -3.30
C ASN A 114 26.28 -1.02 -1.84
N GLY A 115 27.19 -1.42 -0.97
CA GLY A 115 27.18 -1.05 0.45
C GLY A 115 28.21 0.02 0.81
N ASN A 116 29.03 0.46 -0.17
CA ASN A 116 30.07 1.44 0.05
C ASN A 116 29.58 2.86 -0.30
N LEU A 117 29.30 3.67 0.71
CA LEU A 117 28.84 5.05 0.49
C LEU A 117 29.87 5.92 -0.25
N SER A 118 31.18 5.62 -0.16
CA SER A 118 32.18 6.39 -0.91
C SER A 118 32.09 6.22 -2.42
N ASP A 119 31.42 5.16 -2.89
CA ASP A 119 31.11 4.93 -4.30
C ASP A 119 29.78 5.54 -4.71
N GLY A 120 29.04 6.18 -3.77
CA GLY A 120 27.67 6.64 -3.96
C GLY A 120 27.57 7.91 -4.79
N ASP A 121 27.98 7.88 -6.04
CA ASP A 121 27.74 8.91 -7.04
C ASP A 121 26.65 8.45 -8.05
N TYR A 122 26.43 9.22 -9.10
CA TYR A 122 25.45 8.90 -10.15
C TYR A 122 25.73 7.55 -10.83
N SER A 123 26.96 7.01 -10.79
CA SER A 123 27.26 5.69 -11.36
C SER A 123 26.61 4.54 -10.58
N HIS A 124 26.09 4.82 -9.37
CA HIS A 124 25.42 3.85 -8.51
C HIS A 124 23.92 4.17 -8.29
N GLN A 125 23.34 4.94 -9.20
CA GLN A 125 21.93 5.32 -9.14
C GLN A 125 20.95 4.15 -9.31
N LEU A 126 21.38 3.04 -9.94
CA LEU A 126 20.59 1.82 -10.10
C LEU A 126 20.96 0.73 -9.07
N SER A 127 21.84 1.01 -8.12
CA SER A 127 22.26 0.05 -7.09
C SER A 127 21.45 0.25 -5.82
N VAL A 128 20.83 -0.81 -5.29
CA VAL A 128 20.24 -0.76 -3.95
C VAL A 128 21.33 -0.64 -2.90
N TYR A 129 21.11 0.19 -1.89
CA TYR A 129 22.02 0.34 -0.78
C TYR A 129 21.95 -0.86 0.18
N VAL A 130 23.11 -1.42 0.52
CA VAL A 130 23.23 -2.55 1.45
C VAL A 130 24.10 -2.11 2.63
N PRO A 131 23.50 -1.68 3.75
CA PRO A 131 24.26 -1.17 4.89
C PRO A 131 25.16 -2.25 5.48
N ASN A 132 26.25 -1.83 6.12
CA ASN A 132 27.24 -2.72 6.75
C ASN A 132 27.94 -3.71 5.79
N ASN A 133 27.87 -3.47 4.50
CA ASN A 133 28.59 -4.22 3.48
C ASN A 133 29.53 -3.25 2.75
N SER A 134 30.79 -3.61 2.60
CA SER A 134 31.79 -2.79 1.88
C SER A 134 31.97 -3.20 0.41
N GLY A 135 31.17 -4.15 -0.06
CA GLY A 135 31.23 -4.66 -1.42
C GLY A 135 30.17 -4.05 -2.34
N ASN A 136 30.21 -4.50 -3.58
CA ASN A 136 29.22 -4.25 -4.60
C ASN A 136 29.05 -5.51 -5.48
N GLY A 137 27.98 -5.57 -6.25
CA GLY A 137 27.72 -6.72 -7.11
C GLY A 137 26.34 -6.70 -7.75
N GLN A 138 25.89 -7.88 -8.13
CA GLN A 138 24.61 -8.13 -8.76
C GLN A 138 23.88 -9.31 -8.12
N GLY A 139 22.55 -9.19 -7.96
CA GLY A 139 21.66 -10.22 -7.41
C GLY A 139 21.78 -10.43 -5.90
N GLY A 140 20.78 -11.08 -5.33
CA GLY A 140 20.75 -11.50 -3.94
C GLY A 140 20.48 -10.39 -2.91
N HIS A 141 20.16 -9.18 -3.34
CA HIS A 141 19.89 -8.04 -2.47
C HIS A 141 18.56 -7.32 -2.77
N GLY A 142 17.67 -7.92 -3.56
CA GLY A 142 16.27 -7.56 -3.58
C GLY A 142 15.57 -7.97 -2.28
N HIS A 143 14.28 -7.68 -2.15
CA HIS A 143 13.52 -8.05 -0.96
C HIS A 143 13.58 -9.57 -0.72
N ASN A 144 13.73 -9.98 0.54
CA ASN A 144 13.91 -11.39 0.94
C ASN A 144 15.07 -12.12 0.23
N GLY A 145 16.08 -11.40 -0.26
CA GLY A 145 17.24 -11.97 -0.95
C GLY A 145 16.94 -12.36 -2.40
N SER A 146 15.92 -11.81 -3.03
CA SER A 146 15.64 -11.90 -4.46
C SER A 146 16.79 -11.30 -5.28
N ASN A 147 16.85 -11.60 -6.58
CA ASN A 147 17.90 -11.08 -7.43
C ASN A 147 17.57 -9.70 -7.97
N ASN A 148 16.36 -9.56 -8.48
CA ASN A 148 15.91 -8.39 -9.22
C ASN A 148 14.96 -7.52 -8.38
N PHE A 149 14.93 -6.25 -8.71
CA PHE A 149 14.00 -5.26 -8.17
C PHE A 149 13.82 -4.15 -9.19
N CYS A 150 13.00 -3.17 -8.91
CA CYS A 150 12.81 -2.00 -9.76
C CYS A 150 13.35 -0.74 -9.09
N VAL A 151 13.94 0.15 -9.88
CA VAL A 151 14.40 1.47 -9.44
C VAL A 151 13.55 2.54 -10.12
N HIS A 152 12.89 3.34 -9.31
CA HIS A 152 12.19 4.55 -9.73
C HIS A 152 13.16 5.72 -9.80
N TYR A 153 12.99 6.55 -10.83
CA TYR A 153 13.52 7.90 -10.89
C TYR A 153 12.43 8.85 -11.36
N GLY A 154 12.24 9.96 -10.66
CA GLY A 154 11.38 11.03 -11.11
C GLY A 154 10.77 11.84 -9.98
N TYR A 155 10.63 13.15 -10.26
CA TYR A 155 9.95 14.10 -9.40
C TYR A 155 9.34 15.23 -10.22
N HIS A 156 8.35 15.86 -9.64
CA HIS A 156 7.75 17.10 -10.12
C HIS A 156 7.52 18.04 -8.95
N ASP A 157 7.97 19.29 -9.12
CA ASP A 157 7.79 20.37 -8.16
C ASP A 157 7.47 21.70 -8.87
N ASP A 158 7.21 22.73 -8.10
CA ASP A 158 6.84 24.07 -8.62
C ASP A 158 8.04 24.92 -9.09
N SER A 159 9.26 24.34 -9.12
CA SER A 159 10.48 25.08 -9.52
C SER A 159 10.51 25.46 -11.00
N GLY A 160 9.77 24.72 -11.83
CA GLY A 160 9.79 24.86 -13.30
C GLY A 160 11.01 24.21 -13.96
N TYR A 161 11.85 23.47 -13.21
CA TYR A 161 13.00 22.73 -13.70
C TYR A 161 12.78 21.22 -13.70
N SER A 162 11.79 20.74 -12.97
CA SER A 162 11.42 19.33 -12.92
C SER A 162 10.68 18.86 -14.18
N ALA A 163 10.54 17.55 -14.32
CA ALA A 163 9.80 16.94 -15.43
C ALA A 163 8.28 17.20 -15.30
N ASP A 164 7.59 17.46 -16.42
CA ASP A 164 6.15 17.70 -16.41
C ASP A 164 5.35 16.42 -16.16
N ASN A 165 5.85 15.28 -16.66
CA ASN A 165 5.17 14.00 -16.58
C ASN A 165 5.89 13.06 -15.62
N LEU A 166 5.19 12.64 -14.57
CA LEU A 166 5.69 11.68 -13.60
C LEU A 166 5.71 10.25 -14.14
N PRO A 167 6.65 9.42 -13.68
CA PRO A 167 6.64 7.99 -13.92
C PRO A 167 5.38 7.34 -13.34
N PHE A 168 4.89 6.33 -14.04
CA PHE A 168 3.63 5.70 -13.68
C PHE A 168 3.62 4.19 -13.90
N ILE A 169 2.71 3.52 -13.21
CA ILE A 169 2.33 2.13 -13.41
C ILE A 169 0.84 2.07 -13.71
N ILE A 170 0.44 1.30 -14.73
CA ILE A 170 -0.97 1.10 -15.11
C ILE A 170 -1.33 -0.38 -15.14
N PHE A 171 -2.61 -0.68 -15.02
CA PHE A 171 -3.14 -1.99 -15.39
C PHE A 171 -3.39 -2.02 -16.91
N LYS A 172 -2.55 -2.75 -17.65
CA LYS A 172 -2.55 -2.75 -19.12
C LYS A 172 -3.84 -3.32 -19.72
N ASP A 173 -4.51 -4.20 -18.99
CA ASP A 173 -5.81 -4.75 -19.37
C ASP A 173 -6.99 -3.82 -19.08
N SER A 174 -6.72 -2.61 -18.56
CA SER A 174 -7.70 -1.57 -18.25
C SER A 174 -8.72 -1.96 -17.15
N ILE A 175 -8.46 -3.02 -16.39
CA ILE A 175 -9.28 -3.41 -15.26
C ILE A 175 -8.68 -2.77 -14.00
N PRO A 176 -9.43 -1.88 -13.31
CA PRO A 176 -8.94 -1.27 -12.08
C PRO A 176 -8.76 -2.32 -10.99
N ARG A 177 -7.68 -2.19 -10.22
CA ARG A 177 -7.39 -3.09 -9.10
C ARG A 177 -6.77 -2.32 -7.94
N THR A 178 -6.89 -2.88 -6.77
CA THR A 178 -6.19 -2.41 -5.58
C THR A 178 -4.76 -2.93 -5.60
N ILE A 179 -3.78 -2.03 -5.57
CA ILE A 179 -2.41 -2.38 -5.21
C ILE A 179 -2.37 -2.49 -3.68
N ASP A 180 -2.02 -3.65 -3.16
CA ASP A 180 -2.04 -3.94 -1.73
C ASP A 180 -0.85 -3.28 -1.02
N HIS A 181 0.35 -3.68 -1.40
CA HIS A 181 1.60 -3.16 -0.84
C HIS A 181 2.75 -3.38 -1.82
N MET A 182 3.88 -2.77 -1.50
CA MET A 182 5.20 -3.04 -2.06
C MET A 182 6.27 -2.87 -0.99
N PHE A 183 7.47 -3.36 -1.24
CA PHE A 183 8.62 -3.09 -0.39
C PHE A 183 9.50 -2.01 -1.03
N VAL A 184 10.00 -1.10 -0.20
CA VAL A 184 10.76 0.08 -0.63
C VAL A 184 12.12 0.09 0.05
N ASN A 185 13.16 0.49 -0.69
CA ASN A 185 14.50 0.74 -0.19
C ASN A 185 15.12 1.93 -0.95
N ILE A 186 16.32 2.35 -0.59
CA ILE A 186 17.03 3.46 -1.23
C ILE A 186 18.17 2.98 -2.11
N THR A 187 18.55 3.83 -3.08
CA THR A 187 19.77 3.57 -3.87
C THR A 187 21.02 4.01 -3.11
N THR A 188 22.17 3.45 -3.45
CA THR A 188 23.46 3.84 -2.88
C THR A 188 23.78 5.31 -3.17
N TYR A 189 23.40 5.79 -4.35
CA TYR A 189 23.56 7.20 -4.70
C TYR A 189 22.74 8.12 -3.76
N LEU A 190 21.48 7.79 -3.53
CA LEU A 190 20.65 8.54 -2.60
C LEU A 190 21.19 8.44 -1.16
N ALA A 191 21.56 7.25 -0.70
CA ALA A 191 22.14 7.05 0.63
C ALA A 191 23.39 7.92 0.86
N ASN A 192 24.28 7.99 -0.13
CA ASN A 192 25.45 8.85 -0.05
C ASN A 192 25.08 10.34 0.02
N CYS A 193 24.15 10.80 -0.81
CA CYS A 193 23.73 12.20 -0.80
C CYS A 193 23.06 12.59 0.52
N ILE A 194 22.29 11.70 1.12
CA ILE A 194 21.71 11.92 2.45
C ILE A 194 22.80 12.14 3.51
N VAL A 195 23.84 11.30 3.51
CA VAL A 195 24.86 11.30 4.56
C VAL A 195 25.96 12.32 4.32
N ASN A 196 26.42 12.48 3.09
CA ASN A 196 27.62 13.24 2.75
C ASN A 196 27.31 14.49 1.91
N GLY A 197 26.18 14.50 1.21
CA GLY A 197 25.94 15.48 0.16
C GLY A 197 26.88 15.33 -1.04
N ASN A 198 26.79 16.26 -1.99
CA ASN A 198 27.71 16.40 -3.11
C ASN A 198 27.71 17.86 -3.62
N ASP A 199 28.35 18.11 -4.77
CA ASP A 199 28.45 19.48 -5.33
C ASP A 199 27.08 20.10 -5.72
N LEU A 200 26.01 19.29 -5.88
CA LEU A 200 24.67 19.73 -6.27
C LEU A 200 23.67 19.69 -5.13
N THR A 201 23.93 18.88 -4.13
CA THR A 201 23.01 18.57 -3.04
C THR A 201 23.72 18.67 -1.69
N SER A 202 23.19 19.43 -0.76
CA SER A 202 23.64 19.41 0.63
C SER A 202 23.21 18.08 1.28
N LEU A 203 24.00 17.62 2.27
CA LEU A 203 23.57 16.49 3.11
C LEU A 203 22.21 16.79 3.74
N LEU A 204 21.48 15.75 4.08
CA LEU A 204 20.17 15.90 4.73
C LEU A 204 20.36 16.48 6.13
N GLY A 205 19.74 17.62 6.43
CA GLY A 205 19.78 18.28 7.73
C GLY A 205 18.75 17.67 8.69
N GLU A 206 18.87 18.02 9.98
CA GLU A 206 17.95 17.53 11.03
C GLU A 206 16.49 17.89 10.76
N ASN A 207 16.24 18.96 10.00
CA ASN A 207 14.91 19.43 9.64
C ASN A 207 14.49 19.08 8.21
N ASP A 208 15.26 18.26 7.52
CA ASP A 208 14.95 17.85 6.16
C ASP A 208 14.24 16.51 6.11
N TYR A 209 13.48 16.31 5.04
CA TYR A 209 12.84 15.05 4.76
C TYR A 209 12.93 14.70 3.29
N LEU A 210 12.73 13.43 3.02
CA LEU A 210 12.53 12.89 1.69
C LEU A 210 11.40 11.85 1.74
N ALA A 211 10.45 11.92 0.82
CA ALA A 211 9.32 11.03 0.80
C ALA A 211 8.90 10.65 -0.62
N ILE A 212 8.15 9.57 -0.75
CA ILE A 212 7.50 9.14 -1.98
C ILE A 212 6.01 9.45 -1.84
N GLN A 213 5.43 10.10 -2.84
CA GLN A 213 4.00 10.29 -2.95
C GLN A 213 3.46 9.44 -4.10
N ALA A 214 2.58 8.49 -3.78
CA ALA A 214 1.82 7.73 -4.77
C ALA A 214 0.45 8.38 -4.97
N LYS A 215 0.10 8.67 -6.23
CA LYS A 215 -1.19 9.22 -6.62
C LYS A 215 -1.93 8.23 -7.51
N GLY A 216 -2.98 7.65 -6.96
CA GLY A 216 -3.86 6.72 -7.66
C GLY A 216 -4.95 7.44 -8.43
N TYR A 217 -5.20 7.01 -9.67
CA TYR A 217 -6.25 7.52 -10.55
C TYR A 217 -7.33 6.45 -10.71
N LYS A 218 -8.56 6.78 -10.40
CA LYS A 218 -9.71 5.88 -10.41
C LYS A 218 -10.54 6.03 -11.69
N SER A 219 -11.34 5.02 -12.01
CA SER A 219 -12.20 5.02 -13.21
C SER A 219 -13.26 6.11 -13.21
N ASP A 220 -13.67 6.61 -12.05
CA ASP A 220 -14.63 7.70 -11.91
C ASP A 220 -14.00 9.10 -12.09
N GLY A 221 -12.69 9.16 -12.37
CA GLY A 221 -11.93 10.39 -12.51
C GLY A 221 -11.44 11.00 -11.19
N THR A 222 -11.75 10.40 -10.06
CA THR A 222 -11.21 10.84 -8.77
C THR A 222 -9.79 10.33 -8.55
N THR A 223 -9.08 10.92 -7.62
CA THR A 223 -7.73 10.52 -7.24
C THR A 223 -7.62 10.32 -5.74
N SER A 224 -6.69 9.48 -5.35
CA SER A 224 -6.28 9.26 -3.96
C SER A 224 -4.76 9.36 -3.87
N THR A 225 -4.24 9.78 -2.74
CA THR A 225 -2.79 9.98 -2.55
C THR A 225 -2.34 9.29 -1.29
N LYS A 226 -1.14 8.71 -1.34
CA LYS A 226 -0.47 8.08 -0.21
C LYS A 226 0.99 8.51 -0.17
N THR A 227 1.51 8.80 1.02
CA THR A 227 2.91 9.23 1.22
C THR A 227 3.67 8.21 2.05
N PHE A 228 4.93 7.98 1.71
CA PHE A 228 5.89 7.16 2.45
C PHE A 228 7.17 7.94 2.65
N TYR A 229 7.61 8.08 3.89
CA TYR A 229 8.85 8.78 4.22
C TYR A 229 10.05 7.87 4.06
N ILE A 230 10.95 8.22 3.15
CA ILE A 230 12.27 7.58 2.97
C ILE A 230 13.22 8.03 4.07
N ALA A 231 13.21 9.32 4.36
CA ALA A 231 14.03 9.92 5.38
C ALA A 231 13.26 11.04 6.09
N ASP A 232 13.43 11.10 7.40
CA ASP A 232 12.98 12.17 8.28
C ASP A 232 14.14 12.59 9.18
N GLY A 233 14.95 13.53 8.71
CA GLY A 233 16.28 13.81 9.21
C GLY A 233 17.31 12.73 8.86
N PRO A 234 18.60 12.97 9.15
CA PRO A 234 19.68 12.07 8.82
C PRO A 234 19.69 10.79 9.67
N ASP A 235 19.04 10.82 10.83
CA ASP A 235 19.03 9.70 11.78
C ASP A 235 17.86 8.72 11.54
N HIS A 236 16.87 9.11 10.73
CA HIS A 236 15.70 8.30 10.43
C HIS A 236 15.57 8.07 8.92
N VAL A 237 16.47 7.27 8.39
CA VAL A 237 16.53 6.89 6.98
C VAL A 237 16.25 5.41 6.87
N ILE A 238 15.34 5.01 5.97
CA ILE A 238 15.22 3.58 5.66
C ILE A 238 16.52 3.12 5.00
N THR A 239 17.07 2.01 5.48
CA THR A 239 18.28 1.40 4.91
C THR A 239 18.08 -0.09 4.62
N ASP A 240 16.86 -0.56 4.78
CA ASP A 240 16.45 -1.93 4.53
C ASP A 240 15.08 -1.94 3.85
N TRP A 241 14.72 -3.06 3.22
CA TRP A 241 13.44 -3.22 2.57
C TRP A 241 12.29 -3.05 3.57
N THR A 242 11.49 -2.03 3.35
CA THR A 242 10.41 -1.60 4.25
C THR A 242 9.07 -1.69 3.53
N SER A 243 8.11 -2.35 4.14
CA SER A 243 6.76 -2.51 3.58
C SER A 243 6.04 -1.17 3.51
N TRP A 244 5.44 -0.87 2.37
CA TRP A 244 4.57 0.27 2.15
C TRP A 244 3.20 -0.19 1.67
N SER A 245 2.18 -0.04 2.51
CA SER A 245 0.80 -0.33 2.15
C SER A 245 0.24 0.75 1.21
N LEU A 246 -0.32 0.31 0.09
CA LEU A 246 -0.93 1.16 -0.94
C LEU A 246 -2.44 0.91 -1.08
N PHE A 247 -2.98 -0.04 -0.31
CA PHE A 247 -4.35 -0.48 -0.51
C PHE A 247 -5.39 0.62 -0.31
N SER A 248 -5.09 1.66 0.50
CA SER A 248 -5.98 2.81 0.70
C SER A 248 -6.15 3.70 -0.54
N LEU A 249 -5.32 3.53 -1.57
CA LEU A 249 -5.59 4.15 -2.87
C LEU A 249 -6.89 3.62 -3.50
N GLY A 250 -7.36 2.42 -3.06
CA GLY A 250 -8.52 1.74 -3.61
C GLY A 250 -8.25 1.16 -5.00
N ASP A 251 -9.32 0.85 -5.74
CA ASP A 251 -9.18 0.35 -7.10
C ASP A 251 -8.78 1.49 -8.04
N VAL A 252 -7.59 1.38 -8.61
CA VAL A 252 -6.98 2.37 -9.48
C VAL A 252 -6.69 1.81 -10.87
N ASN A 253 -6.72 2.67 -11.88
CA ASN A 253 -6.28 2.34 -13.24
C ASN A 253 -4.79 2.64 -13.42
N LYS A 254 -4.31 3.66 -12.72
CA LYS A 254 -2.95 4.18 -12.80
C LYS A 254 -2.49 4.66 -11.43
N VAL A 255 -1.21 4.47 -11.14
CA VAL A 255 -0.52 5.14 -10.03
C VAL A 255 0.68 5.89 -10.59
N GLU A 256 0.81 7.16 -10.25
CA GLU A 256 2.00 7.97 -10.45
C GLU A 256 2.79 8.07 -9.16
N PHE A 257 4.11 8.08 -9.28
CA PHE A 257 4.99 8.25 -8.13
C PHE A 257 5.80 9.54 -8.28
N ASN A 258 5.84 10.32 -7.19
CA ASN A 258 6.59 11.56 -7.09
C ASN A 258 7.52 11.50 -5.88
N VAL A 259 8.81 11.74 -6.08
CA VAL A 259 9.73 11.94 -4.95
C VAL A 259 9.67 13.41 -4.55
N ILE A 260 9.38 13.66 -3.28
CA ILE A 260 9.25 14.99 -2.69
C ILE A 260 10.22 15.14 -1.51
N GLY A 261 10.69 16.34 -1.27
CA GLY A 261 11.63 16.59 -0.17
C GLY A 261 11.77 18.08 0.15
N SER A 262 12.48 18.38 1.23
CA SER A 262 12.71 19.74 1.69
C SER A 262 14.02 20.37 1.18
N ASN A 263 15.00 19.55 0.75
CA ASN A 263 16.27 20.07 0.25
C ASN A 263 16.08 20.71 -1.12
N ASP A 264 16.32 22.02 -1.20
CA ASP A 264 16.24 22.81 -2.43
C ASP A 264 17.56 23.57 -2.62
N ASN A 265 18.12 23.49 -3.81
CA ASN A 265 19.35 24.21 -4.20
C ASN A 265 19.09 25.49 -5.02
N GLY A 266 17.84 25.96 -5.05
CA GLY A 266 17.39 27.09 -5.85
C GLY A 266 16.85 26.69 -7.23
N TYR A 267 16.87 25.39 -7.55
CA TYR A 267 16.32 24.80 -8.78
C TYR A 267 15.30 23.70 -8.48
N GLY A 268 14.78 23.63 -7.26
CA GLY A 268 13.85 22.61 -6.78
C GLY A 268 14.54 21.50 -5.98
N LEU A 269 13.90 20.34 -5.93
CA LEU A 269 14.40 19.18 -5.18
C LEU A 269 15.84 18.84 -5.58
N SER A 270 16.78 18.97 -4.63
CA SER A 270 18.20 18.71 -4.87
C SER A 270 18.64 17.30 -4.51
N GLN A 271 17.90 16.59 -3.65
CA GLN A 271 18.20 15.18 -3.36
C GLN A 271 17.90 14.30 -4.58
N PRO A 272 18.72 13.27 -4.85
CA PRO A 272 18.46 12.35 -5.95
C PRO A 272 17.06 11.70 -5.82
N ALA A 273 16.22 11.88 -6.81
CA ALA A 273 14.82 11.45 -6.80
C ALA A 273 14.65 9.95 -7.12
N TYR A 274 15.38 9.09 -6.42
CA TYR A 274 15.41 7.64 -6.62
C TYR A 274 14.85 6.90 -5.40
N PHE A 275 14.17 5.80 -5.67
CA PHE A 275 13.92 4.74 -4.70
C PHE A 275 13.88 3.38 -5.39
N CYS A 276 14.24 2.33 -4.65
CA CYS A 276 14.06 0.95 -5.08
C CYS A 276 12.72 0.42 -4.58
N TYR A 277 12.06 -0.44 -5.37
CA TYR A 277 10.89 -1.17 -4.90
C TYR A 277 10.87 -2.59 -5.45
N ASP A 278 10.22 -3.48 -4.70
CA ASP A 278 10.13 -4.90 -4.99
C ASP A 278 8.83 -5.49 -4.45
N ASP A 279 8.49 -6.72 -4.85
CA ASP A 279 7.34 -7.48 -4.37
C ASP A 279 6.03 -6.67 -4.36
N LEU A 280 5.73 -6.02 -5.51
CA LEU A 280 4.53 -5.23 -5.67
C LEU A 280 3.30 -6.15 -5.80
N SER A 281 2.48 -6.19 -4.76
CA SER A 281 1.34 -7.09 -4.62
C SER A 281 0.02 -6.44 -5.00
N VAL A 282 -0.78 -7.14 -5.79
CA VAL A 282 -2.06 -6.69 -6.33
C VAL A 282 -3.17 -7.65 -5.93
N ARG A 283 -4.31 -7.12 -5.53
CA ARG A 283 -5.51 -7.91 -5.19
C ARG A 283 -6.26 -8.35 -6.43
N PHE A 284 -6.51 -9.65 -6.51
CA PHE A 284 -7.32 -10.27 -7.57
C PHE A 284 -8.51 -11.00 -6.96
N PRO A 285 -9.70 -10.91 -7.57
CA PRO A 285 -10.82 -11.72 -7.15
C PRO A 285 -10.47 -13.21 -7.22
N LEU A 286 -10.96 -14.01 -6.28
CA LEU A 286 -10.80 -15.46 -6.33
C LEU A 286 -11.42 -16.02 -7.62
N GLU A 287 -10.70 -16.89 -8.34
CA GLU A 287 -11.18 -17.45 -9.62
C GLU A 287 -12.50 -18.24 -9.48
N ASN A 288 -12.79 -18.78 -8.29
CA ASN A 288 -14.06 -19.43 -8.00
C ASN A 288 -15.24 -18.47 -7.87
N ALA A 289 -15.00 -17.16 -7.75
CA ALA A 289 -16.05 -16.15 -7.77
C ALA A 289 -16.63 -15.92 -9.18
N THR A 290 -15.92 -16.30 -10.24
CA THR A 290 -16.39 -16.08 -11.62
C THR A 290 -17.55 -16.98 -12.05
N ASN A 291 -17.71 -18.16 -11.44
CA ASN A 291 -18.92 -18.95 -11.62
C ASN A 291 -20.09 -18.45 -10.73
N HIS A 292 -19.80 -17.71 -9.68
CA HIS A 292 -20.78 -16.99 -8.87
C HIS A 292 -21.08 -15.58 -9.41
N ALA A 293 -20.21 -14.97 -10.21
CA ALA A 293 -20.40 -13.62 -10.75
C ALA A 293 -21.60 -13.51 -11.70
N LYS A 294 -22.04 -14.61 -12.32
CA LYS A 294 -23.34 -14.63 -13.05
C LYS A 294 -24.56 -14.72 -12.12
N VAL A 295 -24.35 -15.13 -10.87
CA VAL A 295 -25.37 -15.11 -9.80
C VAL A 295 -25.19 -13.86 -8.93
N SER A 296 -23.99 -13.29 -8.88
CA SER A 296 -23.59 -12.13 -8.04
C SER A 296 -23.72 -10.76 -8.72
N ALA A 297 -24.32 -10.67 -9.91
CA ALA A 297 -24.74 -9.36 -10.44
C ALA A 297 -25.73 -8.63 -9.53
N ASN A 298 -26.12 -9.24 -8.40
CA ASN A 298 -27.00 -8.69 -7.37
C ASN A 298 -26.52 -8.91 -5.92
N ILE A 299 -25.30 -9.42 -5.69
CA ILE A 299 -24.71 -9.44 -4.35
C ILE A 299 -23.75 -8.26 -4.32
N SER A 300 -24.05 -7.30 -3.46
CA SER A 300 -23.18 -6.16 -3.20
C SER A 300 -21.74 -6.66 -3.00
N SER A 301 -20.82 -6.22 -3.88
CA SER A 301 -19.40 -6.26 -3.58
C SER A 301 -19.21 -5.91 -2.11
N ASP A 302 -18.29 -6.58 -1.40
CA ASP A 302 -17.84 -6.13 -0.08
C ASP A 302 -17.29 -4.71 -0.27
N ILE A 303 -18.21 -3.74 -0.20
CA ILE A 303 -17.88 -2.33 -0.34
C ILE A 303 -17.07 -2.03 0.91
N GLN A 304 -15.80 -1.73 0.71
CA GLN A 304 -14.98 -1.19 1.77
C GLN A 304 -15.68 0.07 2.28
N LYS A 305 -16.05 0.04 3.54
CA LYS A 305 -16.71 1.13 4.24
C LYS A 305 -15.68 1.94 4.97
N CYS A 306 -15.96 3.22 5.14
CA CYS A 306 -15.06 4.13 5.83
C CYS A 306 -15.81 4.97 6.85
N ILE A 307 -15.41 4.88 8.11
CA ILE A 307 -15.80 5.84 9.14
C ILE A 307 -14.73 6.93 9.19
N LYS A 308 -15.14 8.17 8.94
CA LYS A 308 -14.29 9.33 9.19
C LYS A 308 -14.61 9.89 10.57
N VAL A 309 -13.59 9.99 11.42
CA VAL A 309 -13.66 10.68 12.71
C VAL A 309 -13.03 12.05 12.53
N THR A 310 -13.77 13.11 12.72
CA THR A 310 -13.27 14.48 12.74
C THR A 310 -12.99 14.88 14.19
N MET A 311 -11.76 15.30 14.45
CA MET A 311 -11.30 15.69 15.79
C MET A 311 -11.30 17.21 15.98
N ASP A 312 -11.35 17.98 14.91
CA ASP A 312 -11.43 19.44 14.93
C ASP A 312 -12.84 19.88 15.34
N GLN A 313 -13.02 20.86 16.19
CA GLN A 313 -14.31 21.42 16.67
C GLN A 313 -15.24 20.46 17.46
N GLY A 314 -14.73 19.37 17.97
CA GLY A 314 -15.51 18.32 18.61
C GLY A 314 -15.59 17.09 17.72
N TYR A 315 -15.32 15.95 18.33
CA TYR A 315 -15.32 14.67 17.64
C TYR A 315 -16.67 14.40 16.99
N MET A 316 -16.65 14.07 15.71
CA MET A 316 -17.83 13.74 14.94
C MET A 316 -17.55 12.56 14.03
N LEU A 317 -18.42 11.56 14.12
CA LEU A 317 -18.41 10.45 13.18
C LEU A 317 -19.16 10.83 11.91
N SER A 318 -18.62 10.48 10.76
CA SER A 318 -19.24 10.64 9.45
C SER A 318 -18.85 9.48 8.51
N GLY A 319 -19.41 9.43 7.32
CA GLY A 319 -19.20 8.33 6.38
C GLY A 319 -20.11 7.13 6.66
N ASP A 320 -19.57 5.93 6.49
CA ASP A 320 -20.33 4.67 6.64
C ASP A 320 -20.45 4.23 8.09
N ILE A 321 -21.15 5.02 8.90
CA ILE A 321 -21.34 4.73 10.32
C ILE A 321 -22.31 3.54 10.47
N PRO A 322 -21.92 2.46 11.18
CA PRO A 322 -22.86 1.37 11.47
C PRO A 322 -24.09 1.85 12.24
N SER A 323 -25.25 1.28 11.90
CA SER A 323 -26.49 1.61 12.61
C SER A 323 -26.38 1.27 14.09
N GLY A 324 -26.62 2.27 14.95
CA GLY A 324 -26.53 2.12 16.40
C GLY A 324 -25.12 2.31 16.98
N ALA A 325 -24.11 2.60 16.15
CA ALA A 325 -22.81 2.95 16.65
C ALA A 325 -22.84 4.27 17.43
N THR A 326 -22.15 4.28 18.57
CA THR A 326 -21.98 5.43 19.45
C THR A 326 -20.49 5.60 19.75
N TYR A 327 -20.13 6.72 20.36
CA TYR A 327 -18.75 6.95 20.77
C TYR A 327 -18.66 7.64 22.11
N ASP A 328 -17.57 7.33 22.83
CA ASP A 328 -17.13 8.04 24.03
C ASP A 328 -15.75 8.62 23.80
N PHE A 329 -15.51 9.82 24.31
CA PHE A 329 -14.22 10.50 24.17
C PHE A 329 -13.74 11.03 25.52
N THR A 330 -12.44 10.81 25.80
CA THR A 330 -11.76 11.38 26.95
C THR A 330 -10.42 11.97 26.49
N SER A 331 -10.08 13.16 27.00
CA SER A 331 -8.80 13.82 26.68
C SER A 331 -8.28 14.55 27.90
N ASP A 332 -6.98 14.55 28.07
CA ASP A 332 -6.31 15.37 29.07
C ASP A 332 -6.36 16.87 28.72
N TYR A 333 -6.47 17.19 27.42
CA TYR A 333 -6.60 18.57 26.94
C TYR A 333 -8.07 19.00 26.90
N LYS A 334 -8.37 20.12 27.56
CA LYS A 334 -9.76 20.54 27.80
C LYS A 334 -10.37 21.41 26.69
N TYR A 335 -9.54 21.99 25.83
CA TYR A 335 -9.96 23.07 24.94
C TYR A 335 -10.16 22.65 23.48
N SER A 336 -9.48 21.60 23.03
CA SER A 336 -9.65 21.06 21.69
C SER A 336 -9.38 19.55 21.70
N PRO A 337 -10.29 18.73 21.21
CA PRO A 337 -10.05 17.29 21.13
C PRO A 337 -8.97 16.91 20.12
N ALA A 338 -8.69 17.78 19.17
CA ALA A 338 -7.68 17.53 18.15
C ALA A 338 -6.25 17.74 18.65
N TYR A 339 -6.06 18.45 19.76
CA TYR A 339 -4.74 18.91 20.21
C TYR A 339 -4.32 18.21 21.51
N LEU A 340 -3.06 17.84 21.58
CA LEU A 340 -2.40 17.31 22.77
C LEU A 340 -1.10 18.07 23.03
N GLU A 341 -0.89 18.48 24.27
CA GLU A 341 0.41 18.97 24.75
C GLU A 341 1.30 17.80 25.17
N GLU A 342 2.59 18.06 25.29
CA GLU A 342 3.57 17.07 25.78
C GLU A 342 3.10 16.36 27.05
N GLY A 343 3.17 15.04 27.06
CA GLY A 343 2.75 14.18 28.17
C GLY A 343 1.24 13.96 28.28
N GLN A 344 0.45 14.54 27.39
CA GLN A 344 -1.00 14.35 27.38
C GLN A 344 -1.41 13.20 26.46
N LYS A 345 -2.61 12.70 26.71
CA LYS A 345 -3.22 11.62 25.94
C LYS A 345 -4.72 11.82 25.78
N TYR A 346 -5.27 11.17 24.77
CA TYR A 346 -6.71 10.99 24.65
C TYR A 346 -7.07 9.55 24.27
N GLN A 347 -8.34 9.26 24.40
CA GLN A 347 -8.95 8.00 24.00
C GLN A 347 -10.34 8.27 23.40
N LEU A 348 -10.57 7.72 22.21
CA LEU A 348 -11.85 7.68 21.54
C LEU A 348 -12.30 6.22 21.44
N ILE A 349 -13.48 5.92 21.97
CA ILE A 349 -14.05 4.57 21.94
C ILE A 349 -15.27 4.60 21.04
N ILE A 350 -15.27 3.81 19.97
CA ILE A 350 -16.40 3.59 19.08
C ILE A 350 -17.05 2.27 19.47
N LYS A 351 -18.31 2.34 19.87
CA LYS A 351 -19.13 1.21 20.31
C LYS A 351 -20.14 0.83 19.25
N GLY A 352 -20.56 -0.44 19.26
CA GLY A 352 -21.62 -0.92 18.37
C GLY A 352 -21.15 -1.19 16.95
N MET A 353 -19.88 -1.47 16.75
CA MET A 353 -19.41 -2.04 15.49
C MET A 353 -20.09 -3.40 15.27
N PRO A 354 -20.55 -3.70 14.04
CA PRO A 354 -21.20 -4.99 13.74
C PRO A 354 -20.21 -6.15 13.97
N THR A 355 -20.68 -7.24 14.57
CA THR A 355 -19.87 -8.43 14.82
C THR A 355 -19.41 -9.15 13.55
N ASN A 356 -20.04 -8.85 12.40
CA ASN A 356 -19.62 -9.29 11.08
C ASN A 356 -18.75 -8.25 10.36
N ALA A 357 -18.32 -7.18 11.04
CA ALA A 357 -17.35 -6.23 10.53
C ALA A 357 -15.93 -6.69 10.79
N SER A 358 -15.03 -6.36 9.88
CA SER A 358 -13.59 -6.51 10.04
C SER A 358 -12.89 -5.21 9.65
N ILE A 359 -12.05 -4.68 10.52
CA ILE A 359 -11.20 -3.53 10.25
C ILE A 359 -10.11 -3.97 9.28
N THR A 360 -9.94 -3.21 8.22
CA THR A 360 -8.95 -3.47 7.16
C THR A 360 -7.84 -2.45 7.12
N ALA A 361 -8.04 -1.26 7.66
CA ALA A 361 -7.03 -0.25 7.89
C ALA A 361 -7.49 0.84 8.86
N VAL A 362 -6.52 1.51 9.45
CA VAL A 362 -6.71 2.76 10.18
C VAL A 362 -5.68 3.77 9.68
N GLU A 363 -6.16 4.95 9.29
CA GLU A 363 -5.30 6.06 8.90
C GLU A 363 -5.50 7.23 9.85
N VAL A 364 -4.43 7.94 10.09
CA VAL A 364 -4.36 9.10 10.98
C VAL A 364 -3.93 10.30 10.16
N VAL A 365 -4.65 11.39 10.29
CA VAL A 365 -4.30 12.67 9.67
C VAL A 365 -3.98 13.66 10.75
N GLY A 366 -2.78 14.19 10.75
CA GLY A 366 -2.35 15.11 11.78
C GLY A 366 -0.92 15.60 11.57
N TYR A 367 -0.40 16.31 12.56
CA TYR A 367 0.98 16.82 12.59
C TYR A 367 1.45 17.01 14.03
N CYS A 368 2.77 17.00 14.25
CA CYS A 368 3.39 17.52 15.48
C CYS A 368 3.99 18.89 15.22
N GLU A 369 3.96 19.78 16.18
CA GLU A 369 4.46 21.14 16.02
C GLU A 369 5.99 21.23 15.98
N GLN A 370 6.66 20.27 16.61
CA GLN A 370 8.11 20.18 16.61
C GLN A 370 8.56 18.84 16.06
N ARG A 371 9.62 18.84 15.28
CA ARG A 371 10.17 17.67 14.61
C ARG A 371 10.72 16.59 15.56
N THR A 372 11.19 17.02 16.72
CA THR A 372 11.62 16.13 17.81
C THR A 372 10.45 15.56 18.59
N GLY A 373 9.23 16.02 18.32
CA GLY A 373 8.03 15.50 18.91
C GLY A 373 7.74 14.09 18.46
N LYS A 374 7.39 13.25 19.41
CA LYS A 374 6.94 11.88 19.18
C LYS A 374 5.53 11.76 19.69
N ALA A 375 4.67 11.18 18.89
CA ALA A 375 3.37 10.73 19.36
C ALA A 375 3.21 9.27 18.96
N THR A 376 2.60 8.51 19.83
CA THR A 376 2.20 7.15 19.49
C THR A 376 0.68 7.11 19.42
N VAL A 377 0.17 6.60 18.32
CA VAL A 377 -1.25 6.36 18.13
C VAL A 377 -1.48 4.87 18.14
N HIS A 378 -2.47 4.44 18.89
CA HIS A 378 -2.80 3.04 19.09
C HIS A 378 -4.24 2.77 18.69
N ALA A 379 -4.52 1.60 18.11
CA ALA A 379 -5.86 1.11 17.89
C ALA A 379 -6.05 -0.25 18.57
N PHE A 380 -7.13 -0.37 19.33
CA PHE A 380 -7.46 -1.58 20.09
C PHE A 380 -8.83 -2.11 19.68
N MET A 381 -8.96 -3.42 19.66
CA MET A 381 -10.22 -4.12 19.63
C MET A 381 -10.48 -4.75 21.01
N GLY A 382 -11.39 -4.16 21.77
CA GLY A 382 -11.50 -4.45 23.20
C GLY A 382 -10.20 -4.09 23.94
N GLU A 383 -9.54 -5.06 24.54
CA GLU A 383 -8.26 -4.87 25.24
C GLU A 383 -7.02 -5.21 24.38
N THR A 384 -7.22 -5.69 23.14
CA THR A 384 -6.12 -6.14 22.27
C THR A 384 -5.72 -5.03 21.31
N GLU A 385 -4.48 -4.60 21.39
CA GLU A 385 -3.89 -3.69 20.39
C GLU A 385 -3.73 -4.44 19.06
N PHE A 386 -4.24 -3.86 18.00
CA PHE A 386 -4.13 -4.43 16.66
C PHE A 386 -3.45 -3.53 15.65
N ALA A 387 -3.28 -2.24 15.95
CA ALA A 387 -2.52 -1.34 15.11
C ALA A 387 -1.87 -0.24 15.95
N SER A 388 -0.69 0.20 15.51
CA SER A 388 0.01 1.32 16.11
C SER A 388 0.74 2.14 15.06
N LEU A 389 1.02 3.38 15.40
CA LEU A 389 1.79 4.30 14.58
C LEU A 389 2.63 5.19 15.50
N LYS A 390 3.93 5.21 15.28
CA LYS A 390 4.79 6.24 15.85
C LYS A 390 4.77 7.44 14.91
N TYR A 391 4.10 8.47 15.35
CA TYR A 391 3.98 9.70 14.61
C TYR A 391 5.13 10.63 14.98
N SER A 392 6.10 10.76 14.12
CA SER A 392 7.09 11.83 14.17
C SER A 392 6.62 12.90 13.20
N GLY A 393 6.01 13.94 13.73
CA GLY A 393 5.40 14.94 12.87
C GLY A 393 6.41 15.88 12.26
N THR A 394 5.93 16.69 11.40
CA THR A 394 6.61 17.73 10.67
C THR A 394 6.18 19.08 11.23
N ARG A 395 6.84 20.15 11.20
CA ARG A 395 7.72 20.92 10.37
C ARG A 395 7.70 22.34 10.82
N VAL A 396 8.81 22.83 11.14
CA VAL A 396 9.11 24.25 10.90
C VAL A 396 10.23 24.23 9.87
N GLU A 397 9.96 24.59 8.62
CA GLU A 397 10.99 24.77 7.61
C GLU A 397 11.66 26.12 7.85
N HIS A 398 12.96 26.11 8.18
CA HIS A 398 13.81 27.29 8.32
C HIS A 398 13.29 28.40 9.24
N GLY A 399 12.58 28.02 10.32
CA GLY A 399 12.02 29.02 11.24
C GLY A 399 10.82 29.78 10.70
N ILE A 400 10.28 29.37 9.58
CA ILE A 400 9.02 29.86 8.99
C ILE A 400 8.03 28.72 9.13
N GLU A 401 6.86 28.97 9.72
CA GLU A 401 5.72 28.08 9.60
C GLU A 401 5.36 27.93 8.12
N VAL A 402 5.94 26.95 7.48
CA VAL A 402 5.48 26.53 6.15
C VAL A 402 4.22 25.72 6.43
N GLY A 403 3.12 26.22 5.91
CA GLY A 403 1.77 25.81 6.23
C GLY A 403 1.68 24.35 6.65
N GLN A 404 1.24 24.14 7.85
CA GLN A 404 1.05 22.84 8.49
C GLN A 404 0.28 21.95 7.54
N THR A 405 1.00 21.15 6.74
CA THR A 405 0.36 20.20 5.83
C THR A 405 0.00 19.00 6.67
N GLU A 406 -1.28 18.81 6.87
CA GLU A 406 -1.81 17.56 7.42
C GLU A 406 -1.26 16.38 6.64
N THR A 407 -0.55 15.50 7.33
CA THR A 407 0.01 14.30 6.74
C THR A 407 -0.89 13.11 7.08
N THR A 408 -1.29 12.37 6.07
CA THR A 408 -2.01 11.10 6.26
C THR A 408 -1.01 9.98 6.41
N MET A 409 -1.09 9.26 7.51
CA MET A 409 -0.24 8.11 7.80
C MET A 409 -1.10 6.88 8.11
N SER A 410 -0.74 5.72 7.59
CA SER A 410 -1.38 4.46 7.96
C SER A 410 -0.77 3.91 9.23
N MET A 411 -1.62 3.35 10.09
CA MET A 411 -1.17 2.58 11.24
C MET A 411 -0.67 1.20 10.78
N GLU A 412 0.40 0.72 11.38
CA GLU A 412 0.86 -0.65 11.18
C GLU A 412 -0.09 -1.60 11.89
N MET A 413 -0.77 -2.45 11.12
CA MET A 413 -1.67 -3.45 11.66
C MET A 413 -0.93 -4.75 11.96
N THR A 414 -1.29 -5.42 13.05
CA THR A 414 -0.72 -6.72 13.43
C THR A 414 -1.23 -7.86 12.56
N GLU A 415 -2.39 -7.68 11.91
CA GLU A 415 -3.05 -8.61 11.01
C GLU A 415 -3.66 -7.84 9.84
N GLU A 416 -3.81 -8.47 8.68
CA GLU A 416 -4.43 -7.84 7.49
C GLU A 416 -5.88 -7.39 7.72
N MET A 417 -6.60 -8.12 8.57
CA MET A 417 -7.97 -7.79 8.97
C MET A 417 -8.20 -8.15 10.44
N VAL A 418 -8.88 -7.29 11.16
CA VAL A 418 -9.22 -7.48 12.57
C VAL A 418 -10.72 -7.52 12.76
N SER A 419 -11.24 -8.67 13.18
CA SER A 419 -12.67 -8.84 13.43
C SER A 419 -13.16 -7.97 14.58
N CYS A 420 -14.31 -7.31 14.39
CA CYS A 420 -14.92 -6.47 15.42
C CYS A 420 -15.58 -7.35 16.50
N THR A 421 -14.81 -7.73 17.50
CA THR A 421 -15.26 -8.56 18.64
C THR A 421 -15.54 -7.77 19.88
N GLY A 422 -15.34 -6.46 19.86
CA GLY A 422 -15.52 -5.55 20.99
C GLY A 422 -15.59 -4.09 20.56
N ASP A 423 -15.39 -3.20 21.51
CA ASP A 423 -15.31 -1.77 21.24
C ASP A 423 -13.98 -1.45 20.51
N LEU A 424 -14.07 -0.58 19.51
CA LEU A 424 -12.91 -0.07 18.79
C LEU A 424 -12.39 1.16 19.53
N THR A 425 -11.17 1.10 20.05
CA THR A 425 -10.54 2.22 20.74
C THR A 425 -9.39 2.79 19.94
N LEU A 426 -9.41 4.10 19.71
CA LEU A 426 -8.30 4.88 19.18
C LEU A 426 -7.71 5.72 20.31
N ALA A 427 -6.44 5.58 20.57
CA ALA A 427 -5.74 6.32 21.62
C ALA A 427 -4.52 7.02 21.04
N ALA A 428 -4.22 8.21 21.54
CA ALA A 428 -2.99 8.89 21.20
C ALA A 428 -2.31 9.39 22.47
N GLU A 429 -0.99 9.29 22.48
CA GLU A 429 -0.11 9.75 23.55
C GLU A 429 1.02 10.58 22.94
N CYS A 430 1.21 11.78 23.49
CA CYS A 430 2.18 12.74 22.99
C CYS A 430 3.43 12.74 23.87
N GLU A 431 4.58 12.47 23.26
CA GLU A 431 5.88 12.50 23.94
C GLU A 431 6.76 13.57 23.30
N GLY A 432 7.15 14.57 24.09
CA GLY A 432 8.22 15.51 23.71
C GLY A 432 7.81 16.67 22.82
N ALA A 433 6.59 16.77 22.34
CA ALA A 433 6.06 17.93 21.62
C ALA A 433 4.53 17.91 21.54
N ASP A 434 3.98 19.05 21.21
CA ASP A 434 2.55 19.21 20.99
C ASP A 434 2.15 18.56 19.66
N MET A 435 0.98 17.94 19.62
CA MET A 435 0.47 17.24 18.46
C MET A 435 -0.99 17.59 18.18
N THR A 436 -1.33 17.70 16.90
CA THR A 436 -2.70 17.80 16.43
C THR A 436 -3.04 16.59 15.58
N ILE A 437 -4.12 15.89 15.90
CA ILE A 437 -4.73 14.87 15.04
C ILE A 437 -6.08 15.41 14.58
N THR A 438 -6.22 15.62 13.27
CA THR A 438 -7.42 16.22 12.69
C THR A 438 -8.45 15.17 12.32
N TYR A 439 -8.01 14.04 11.77
CA TYR A 439 -8.91 12.98 11.32
C TYR A 439 -8.35 11.60 11.64
N TYR A 440 -9.28 10.65 11.81
CA TYR A 440 -9.06 9.23 11.58
C TYR A 440 -9.94 8.75 10.44
N TYR A 441 -9.41 7.85 9.64
CA TYR A 441 -10.17 7.07 8.68
C TYR A 441 -10.06 5.61 9.08
N ILE A 442 -11.19 5.00 9.40
CA ILE A 442 -11.30 3.61 9.80
C ILE A 442 -11.99 2.86 8.67
N TYR A 443 -11.23 2.03 7.99
CA TYR A 443 -11.72 1.23 6.88
C TYR A 443 -12.16 -0.13 7.40
N TYR A 444 -13.33 -0.57 7.02
CA TYR A 444 -13.86 -1.85 7.40
C TYR A 444 -14.71 -2.48 6.29
N THR A 445 -14.83 -3.80 6.33
CA THR A 445 -15.73 -4.58 5.48
C THR A 445 -16.78 -5.26 6.35
N LEU A 446 -17.93 -5.58 5.78
CA LEU A 446 -18.93 -6.43 6.41
C LEU A 446 -18.88 -7.78 5.72
N SER A 447 -18.61 -8.85 6.48
CA SER A 447 -18.83 -10.20 5.95
C SER A 447 -20.33 -10.45 5.89
N ASP A 448 -20.80 -10.96 4.76
CA ASP A 448 -22.15 -11.54 4.73
C ASP A 448 -22.23 -12.64 5.80
N ASP A 449 -23.30 -12.60 6.60
CA ASP A 449 -23.55 -13.61 7.62
C ASP A 449 -23.48 -14.99 6.97
N PRO A 450 -22.51 -15.86 7.32
CA PRO A 450 -22.42 -17.20 6.74
C PRO A 450 -23.65 -18.08 7.06
N THR A 451 -24.57 -17.59 7.87
CA THR A 451 -25.85 -18.26 8.18
C THR A 451 -27.05 -17.68 7.41
N GLY A 452 -26.85 -16.60 6.67
CA GLY A 452 -27.92 -15.88 6.00
C GLY A 452 -27.85 -15.99 4.49
N ILE A 453 -28.45 -17.01 3.87
CA ILE A 453 -29.07 -16.81 2.56
C ILE A 453 -30.28 -15.90 2.79
N SER A 454 -30.06 -14.63 2.97
CA SER A 454 -31.14 -13.65 3.03
C SER A 454 -31.43 -13.19 1.61
N ASN A 455 -32.57 -13.69 1.09
CA ASN A 455 -33.30 -13.14 -0.05
C ASN A 455 -32.58 -13.13 -1.40
N VAL A 456 -32.49 -14.30 -2.01
CA VAL A 456 -32.60 -14.36 -3.47
C VAL A 456 -34.04 -13.96 -3.79
N ILE A 457 -34.28 -12.68 -4.02
CA ILE A 457 -35.52 -12.23 -4.70
C ILE A 457 -35.30 -12.54 -6.17
N ASP A 458 -35.76 -13.69 -6.58
CA ASP A 458 -35.90 -14.06 -7.98
C ASP A 458 -37.01 -13.20 -8.56
N SER A 459 -36.65 -12.07 -9.18
CA SER A 459 -37.59 -11.35 -10.06
C SER A 459 -37.50 -12.02 -11.43
N ASP A 460 -38.60 -12.73 -11.76
CA ASP A 460 -38.94 -13.29 -13.05
C ASP A 460 -38.31 -14.66 -13.41
N ASN A 461 -38.80 -15.69 -12.82
CA ASN A 461 -39.41 -16.86 -13.49
C ASN A 461 -39.64 -17.97 -12.50
N GLU A 462 -40.90 -18.28 -12.25
CA GLU A 462 -41.35 -19.48 -11.53
C GLU A 462 -40.91 -20.76 -12.28
N ARG A 463 -39.70 -21.20 -12.06
CA ARG A 463 -39.34 -22.60 -12.11
C ARG A 463 -39.15 -23.07 -10.68
N LYS A 464 -40.16 -23.66 -10.09
CA LYS A 464 -40.04 -24.41 -8.85
C LYS A 464 -39.08 -25.58 -9.13
N ASP A 465 -37.79 -25.36 -8.85
CA ASP A 465 -36.82 -26.43 -8.83
C ASP A 465 -37.07 -27.27 -7.57
N ASN A 466 -37.72 -28.36 -7.74
CA ASN A 466 -38.07 -29.30 -6.65
C ASN A 466 -36.85 -30.12 -6.17
N SER A 467 -35.64 -29.71 -6.51
CA SER A 467 -34.41 -30.36 -6.18
C SER A 467 -33.95 -30.06 -4.74
N TYR A 468 -33.34 -31.07 -4.12
CA TYR A 468 -32.70 -30.95 -2.83
C TYR A 468 -31.20 -30.77 -3.02
N TYR A 469 -30.59 -29.91 -2.21
CA TYR A 469 -29.15 -29.68 -2.21
C TYR A 469 -28.58 -29.90 -0.82
N SER A 470 -27.41 -30.52 -0.74
CA SER A 470 -26.64 -30.55 0.49
C SER A 470 -26.23 -29.15 0.92
N LEU A 471 -25.81 -28.94 2.16
CA LEU A 471 -25.27 -27.64 2.62
C LEU A 471 -24.01 -27.20 1.87
N GLY A 472 -23.33 -28.13 1.20
CA GLY A 472 -22.20 -27.84 0.30
C GLY A 472 -22.60 -27.57 -1.15
N GLY A 473 -23.92 -27.41 -1.47
CA GLY A 473 -24.40 -27.05 -2.80
C GLY A 473 -24.50 -28.23 -3.79
N THR A 474 -24.25 -29.48 -3.37
CA THR A 474 -24.40 -30.67 -4.23
C THR A 474 -25.85 -31.08 -4.31
N GLN A 475 -26.39 -31.24 -5.52
CA GLN A 475 -27.76 -31.76 -5.73
C GLN A 475 -27.89 -33.19 -5.19
N VAL A 476 -28.97 -33.44 -4.43
CA VAL A 476 -29.28 -34.72 -3.82
C VAL A 476 -30.60 -35.22 -4.37
N THR A 477 -30.54 -36.32 -5.14
CA THR A 477 -31.72 -36.88 -5.81
C THR A 477 -32.65 -37.66 -4.87
N ASN A 478 -32.10 -38.23 -3.80
CA ASN A 478 -32.87 -38.96 -2.78
C ASN A 478 -32.40 -38.53 -1.39
N PRO A 479 -32.92 -37.42 -0.85
CA PRO A 479 -32.50 -36.93 0.44
C PRO A 479 -32.93 -37.91 1.56
N THR A 480 -31.94 -38.30 2.36
CA THR A 480 -32.18 -39.13 3.57
C THR A 480 -32.28 -38.21 4.79
N LYS A 481 -32.43 -38.76 5.99
CA LYS A 481 -32.46 -37.97 7.22
C LYS A 481 -31.24 -37.03 7.29
N GLY A 482 -31.50 -35.72 7.36
CA GLY A 482 -30.45 -34.68 7.37
C GLY A 482 -30.99 -33.30 7.05
N LEU A 483 -30.06 -32.30 7.03
CA LEU A 483 -30.36 -30.91 6.72
C LEU A 483 -30.00 -30.65 5.24
N TYR A 484 -30.95 -30.10 4.50
CA TYR A 484 -30.85 -29.80 3.07
C TYR A 484 -31.35 -28.39 2.74
N ILE A 485 -31.01 -27.93 1.55
CA ILE A 485 -31.59 -26.75 0.93
C ILE A 485 -32.61 -27.24 -0.12
N HIS A 486 -33.83 -26.75 -0.02
CA HIS A 486 -34.92 -27.03 -0.97
C HIS A 486 -35.72 -25.76 -1.19
N ASN A 487 -35.88 -25.36 -2.45
CA ASN A 487 -36.51 -24.09 -2.82
C ASN A 487 -35.91 -22.88 -2.07
N GLY A 488 -34.58 -22.81 -1.96
CA GLY A 488 -33.87 -21.74 -1.28
C GLY A 488 -34.01 -21.70 0.26
N LYS A 489 -34.64 -22.72 0.86
CA LYS A 489 -34.84 -22.79 2.32
C LYS A 489 -34.14 -23.99 2.92
N LYS A 490 -33.56 -23.83 4.10
CA LYS A 490 -33.04 -24.96 4.89
C LYS A 490 -34.20 -25.81 5.41
N ILE A 491 -34.22 -27.08 5.11
CA ILE A 491 -35.20 -28.04 5.60
C ILE A 491 -34.50 -29.21 6.29
N LEU A 492 -35.10 -29.69 7.38
CA LEU A 492 -34.68 -30.88 8.08
C LEU A 492 -35.59 -32.05 7.69
N ILE A 493 -35.02 -33.06 7.02
CA ILE A 493 -35.68 -34.33 6.78
C ILE A 493 -35.44 -35.22 8.00
N LYS A 494 -36.50 -35.65 8.67
CA LYS A 494 -36.45 -36.43 9.90
C LYS A 494 -36.44 -37.92 9.64
#